data_939b5ba3b47ed0ffca083484e851c3ab
#
_entry.id   939b5ba3b47ed0ffca083484e851c3ab
#
_cell.length_a   1.000
_cell.length_b   1.000
_cell.length_c   1.000
_cell.angle_alpha   90.00
_cell.angle_beta   90.00
_cell.angle_gamma   90.00
#
_symmetry.space_group_name_H-M   'P 1'
#
loop_
_entity.id
_entity.type
_entity.pdbx_description
1 polymer ?
#
loop_
_entity_poly.entity_id
_entity_poly.type
_entity_poly.pdbx_seq_one_letter_code
_entity_poly.pdbx_strand_id
1 'polypeptide(L)'
;MSNKNQQTPMIRKNNLSVLIAGAVLGMTFGTSALAATTQTPISITSPATTAVIGHAPELKAGTITATDKNNDGVLGENDELKASGFDFSDKDNDTLVSIVYEWHDGKNVIAGQTSDMLKLTSALLGKNITVKAVAKTDPAKTEPSESVAVAAATFIDIGGKTIVGGTNIPTVNGNIVKSVTISGLTGAGSRPLVGDSLKANVTCHGTCDNNLTYKWQIQDSVNSSKYTDISGATTATYTVKSTEQKRKIQVIVSNK
;
A
#
# COMPACT_ATOMS: atom_id res chain seq x y z
N MET A 1 8.11 -40.44 24.31
CA MET A 1 8.61 -40.23 25.65
C MET A 1 9.22 -38.83 25.76
N SER A 2 8.55 -37.90 26.33
CA SER A 2 9.01 -36.85 27.24
C SER A 2 7.86 -35.91 27.52
N ASN A 3 7.38 -36.02 28.75
CA ASN A 3 6.33 -35.21 29.36
C ASN A 3 6.89 -33.83 29.69
N LYS A 4 6.27 -32.76 29.26
CA LYS A 4 6.51 -31.42 29.81
C LYS A 4 5.32 -30.99 30.66
N ASN A 5 5.55 -31.01 31.95
CA ASN A 5 4.72 -30.45 32.99
C ASN A 5 4.35 -28.99 32.71
N GLN A 6 3.07 -28.72 32.64
CA GLN A 6 2.52 -27.37 32.79
C GLN A 6 2.32 -27.12 34.28
N GLN A 7 3.11 -26.26 34.89
CA GLN A 7 2.87 -25.73 36.22
C GLN A 7 1.90 -24.54 36.14
N THR A 8 0.72 -24.77 36.68
CA THR A 8 -0.28 -23.72 36.97
C THR A 8 0.18 -22.96 38.22
N PRO A 9 0.17 -21.62 38.23
CA PRO A 9 0.47 -20.87 39.46
C PRO A 9 -0.68 -20.97 40.44
N MET A 10 -0.40 -21.51 41.62
CA MET A 10 -1.32 -21.55 42.75
C MET A 10 -1.55 -20.14 43.29
N ILE A 11 -2.78 -19.66 43.21
CA ILE A 11 -3.23 -18.49 43.94
C ILE A 11 -3.34 -18.86 45.43
N ARG A 12 -2.44 -18.36 46.26
CA ARG A 12 -2.56 -18.47 47.72
C ARG A 12 -3.66 -17.53 48.20
N LYS A 13 -4.76 -18.11 48.64
CA LYS A 13 -5.80 -17.39 49.42
C LYS A 13 -5.26 -17.22 50.85
N ASN A 14 -4.89 -16.01 51.21
CA ASN A 14 -4.61 -15.65 52.59
C ASN A 14 -5.96 -15.41 53.31
N ASN A 15 -6.41 -16.38 54.04
CA ASN A 15 -7.52 -16.21 54.98
C ASN A 15 -6.99 -15.47 56.21
N LEU A 16 -7.32 -14.22 56.36
CA LEU A 16 -7.09 -13.46 57.58
C LEU A 16 -8.27 -13.72 58.50
N SER A 17 -8.10 -14.68 59.43
CA SER A 17 -9.06 -14.92 60.49
C SER A 17 -8.84 -13.90 61.61
N VAL A 18 -9.79 -13.01 61.80
CA VAL A 18 -9.82 -12.11 62.95
C VAL A 18 -10.43 -12.87 64.14
N LEU A 19 -9.60 -13.18 65.10
CA LEU A 19 -10.04 -13.74 66.39
C LEU A 19 -10.61 -12.60 67.24
N ILE A 20 -11.92 -12.63 67.50
CA ILE A 20 -12.54 -11.80 68.52
C ILE A 20 -12.48 -12.58 69.84
N ALA A 21 -11.57 -12.21 70.71
CA ALA A 21 -11.56 -12.70 72.05
C ALA A 21 -12.57 -11.94 72.93
N GLY A 22 -13.68 -12.56 73.19
CA GLY A 22 -14.62 -12.05 74.21
C GLY A 22 -14.15 -12.32 75.62
N ALA A 23 -13.86 -11.29 76.34
CA ALA A 23 -13.70 -11.39 77.80
C ALA A 23 -14.99 -10.96 78.50
N VAL A 24 -15.74 -11.91 79.06
CA VAL A 24 -16.84 -11.64 79.98
C VAL A 24 -16.29 -11.51 81.37
N LEU A 25 -16.34 -10.39 82.03
CA LEU A 25 -16.16 -10.20 83.43
C LEU A 25 -17.36 -9.44 84.05
N GLY A 26 -17.83 -9.99 85.13
CA GLY A 26 -19.09 -9.76 85.71
C GLY A 26 -19.34 -8.44 86.46
N MET A 27 -20.59 -8.25 86.63
CA MET A 27 -21.49 -7.39 87.38
C MET A 27 -20.92 -6.49 88.48
N THR A 28 -21.20 -5.20 88.34
CA THR A 28 -21.68 -4.33 89.40
C THR A 28 -22.69 -3.36 88.84
N PHE A 29 -23.88 -3.32 89.44
CA PHE A 29 -24.95 -2.35 89.04
C PHE A 29 -24.58 -0.97 89.56
N GLY A 30 -24.03 -0.16 88.68
CA GLY A 30 -23.92 1.26 88.86
C GLY A 30 -24.65 1.95 87.69
N THR A 31 -25.68 2.70 87.98
CA THR A 31 -26.35 3.50 86.99
C THR A 31 -25.46 4.63 86.49
N SER A 32 -24.53 4.30 85.66
CA SER A 32 -23.76 5.27 84.87
C SER A 32 -24.43 5.46 83.55
N ALA A 33 -24.84 6.69 83.25
CA ALA A 33 -25.29 7.06 81.92
C ALA A 33 -24.24 6.61 80.92
N LEU A 34 -24.57 5.64 80.10
CA LEU A 34 -23.75 5.28 78.94
C LEU A 34 -23.73 6.52 78.02
N ALA A 35 -22.67 7.27 78.11
CA ALA A 35 -22.37 8.23 77.03
C ALA A 35 -22.25 7.39 75.74
N ALA A 36 -23.15 7.58 74.83
CA ALA A 36 -23.01 7.03 73.49
C ALA A 36 -21.73 7.54 72.89
N THR A 37 -20.71 6.69 72.90
CA THR A 37 -19.50 7.02 72.14
C THR A 37 -19.89 7.03 70.67
N THR A 38 -20.05 8.20 70.12
CA THR A 38 -20.17 8.41 68.68
C THR A 38 -18.89 7.87 68.07
N GLN A 39 -18.93 6.63 67.53
CA GLN A 39 -17.82 6.14 66.74
C GLN A 39 -17.72 7.02 65.50
N THR A 40 -16.61 7.77 65.43
CA THR A 40 -16.28 8.47 64.21
C THR A 40 -16.09 7.42 63.11
N PRO A 41 -16.72 7.59 61.94
CA PRO A 41 -16.58 6.65 60.85
C PRO A 41 -15.10 6.54 60.47
N ILE A 42 -14.56 5.30 60.53
CA ILE A 42 -13.20 5.02 60.13
C ILE A 42 -13.20 4.88 58.60
N SER A 43 -12.47 5.77 57.93
CA SER A 43 -12.22 5.67 56.50
C SER A 43 -10.90 4.93 56.26
N ILE A 44 -10.95 3.84 55.51
CA ILE A 44 -9.77 3.07 55.09
C ILE A 44 -9.68 3.14 53.58
N THR A 45 -8.50 3.59 53.09
CA THR A 45 -8.21 3.66 51.65
C THR A 45 -7.46 2.39 51.21
N SER A 46 -7.89 1.80 50.11
CA SER A 46 -7.16 0.69 49.49
C SER A 46 -5.84 1.20 48.87
N PRO A 47 -4.85 0.33 48.69
CA PRO A 47 -3.73 0.65 47.81
C PRO A 47 -4.22 1.04 46.43
N ALA A 48 -3.50 1.97 45.79
CA ALA A 48 -3.80 2.36 44.39
C ALA A 48 -3.60 1.15 43.45
N THR A 49 -4.39 1.10 42.39
CA THR A 49 -4.19 0.16 41.28
C THR A 49 -2.99 0.62 40.42
N THR A 50 -2.59 -0.20 39.46
CA THR A 50 -1.77 0.24 38.33
C THR A 50 -2.58 1.22 37.46
N ALA A 51 -1.92 1.93 36.55
CA ALA A 51 -2.60 2.80 35.59
C ALA A 51 -3.67 2.03 34.80
N VAL A 52 -4.79 2.70 34.52
CA VAL A 52 -5.83 2.17 33.65
C VAL A 52 -5.35 2.29 32.20
N ILE A 53 -5.54 1.24 31.43
CA ILE A 53 -5.30 1.21 29.98
C ILE A 53 -6.65 1.06 29.26
N GLY A 54 -6.75 1.63 28.05
CA GLY A 54 -7.92 1.53 27.19
C GLY A 54 -7.84 0.37 26.19
N HIS A 55 -8.71 0.44 25.20
CA HIS A 55 -8.67 -0.44 24.03
C HIS A 55 -7.85 0.21 22.93
N ALA A 56 -7.16 -0.62 22.13
CA ALA A 56 -6.48 -0.10 20.94
C ALA A 56 -7.50 0.41 19.90
N PRO A 57 -7.19 1.51 19.21
CA PRO A 57 -8.00 1.95 18.08
C PRO A 57 -8.04 0.89 16.97
N GLU A 58 -9.11 0.89 16.19
CA GLU A 58 -9.34 -0.08 15.11
C GLU A 58 -9.50 0.64 13.78
N LEU A 59 -9.01 0.03 12.69
CA LEU A 59 -9.26 0.44 11.31
C LEU A 59 -9.98 -0.68 10.56
N LYS A 60 -10.93 -0.31 9.70
CA LYS A 60 -11.40 -1.21 8.65
C LYS A 60 -10.46 -1.13 7.45
N ALA A 61 -10.38 -2.23 6.71
CA ALA A 61 -9.58 -2.29 5.50
C ALA A 61 -10.12 -1.34 4.42
N GLY A 62 -9.22 -0.54 3.84
CA GLY A 62 -9.56 0.46 2.84
C GLY A 62 -9.40 -0.02 1.40
N THR A 63 -9.36 0.95 0.49
CA THR A 63 -9.27 0.77 -0.95
C THR A 63 -8.10 1.57 -1.50
N ILE A 64 -7.38 1.01 -2.47
CA ILE A 64 -6.43 1.75 -3.30
C ILE A 64 -7.10 2.08 -4.63
N THR A 65 -7.03 3.32 -5.07
CA THR A 65 -7.51 3.77 -6.38
C THR A 65 -6.32 4.20 -7.23
N ALA A 66 -6.21 3.66 -8.45
CA ALA A 66 -5.22 4.08 -9.42
C ALA A 66 -5.76 5.22 -10.30
N THR A 67 -4.87 6.14 -10.66
CA THR A 67 -5.16 7.24 -11.60
C THR A 67 -4.07 7.27 -12.66
N ASP A 68 -4.46 7.04 -13.91
CA ASP A 68 -3.61 7.21 -15.09
C ASP A 68 -3.55 8.71 -15.43
N LYS A 69 -2.43 9.36 -15.12
CA LYS A 69 -2.22 10.81 -15.28
C LYS A 69 -1.83 11.20 -16.69
N ASN A 70 -1.22 10.30 -17.42
CA ASN A 70 -0.71 10.55 -18.76
C ASN A 70 -1.63 9.99 -19.87
N ASN A 71 -2.70 9.27 -19.49
CA ASN A 71 -3.71 8.64 -20.35
C ASN A 71 -3.10 7.67 -21.38
N ASP A 72 -2.05 6.92 -20.98
CA ASP A 72 -1.44 5.92 -21.86
C ASP A 72 -2.03 4.49 -21.68
N GLY A 73 -3.00 4.34 -20.79
CA GLY A 73 -3.76 3.11 -20.58
C GLY A 73 -3.06 2.06 -19.73
N VAL A 74 -1.93 2.40 -19.12
CA VAL A 74 -1.19 1.51 -18.23
C VAL A 74 -0.81 2.22 -16.94
N LEU A 75 -0.67 1.47 -15.86
CA LEU A 75 -0.23 2.02 -14.58
C LEU A 75 1.30 2.10 -14.57
N GLY A 76 1.85 3.28 -14.81
CA GLY A 76 3.27 3.52 -15.06
C GLY A 76 3.86 4.71 -14.31
N GLU A 77 4.99 5.20 -14.81
CA GLU A 77 5.67 6.36 -14.22
C GLU A 77 4.81 7.63 -14.33
N ASN A 78 4.81 8.42 -13.26
CA ASN A 78 4.02 9.62 -13.02
C ASN A 78 2.53 9.41 -12.71
N ASP A 79 2.01 8.19 -12.75
CA ASP A 79 0.67 7.88 -12.28
C ASP A 79 0.60 7.88 -10.76
N GLU A 80 -0.60 7.87 -10.23
CA GLU A 80 -0.84 8.00 -8.80
C GLU A 80 -1.70 6.85 -8.26
N LEU A 81 -1.36 6.40 -7.06
CA LEU A 81 -2.18 5.52 -6.23
C LEU A 81 -2.67 6.30 -5.03
N LYS A 82 -3.97 6.20 -4.72
CA LYS A 82 -4.58 6.82 -3.54
C LYS A 82 -5.19 5.76 -2.64
N ALA A 83 -4.78 5.76 -1.37
CA ALA A 83 -5.39 4.97 -0.31
C ALA A 83 -6.56 5.74 0.32
N SER A 84 -7.70 5.09 0.54
CA SER A 84 -8.91 5.70 1.12
C SER A 84 -9.80 4.66 1.78
N GLY A 85 -10.82 5.10 2.53
CA GLY A 85 -11.83 4.22 3.12
C GLY A 85 -11.28 3.34 4.26
N PHE A 86 -10.21 3.77 4.92
CA PHE A 86 -9.76 3.18 6.17
C PHE A 86 -10.56 3.80 7.30
N ASP A 87 -11.72 3.21 7.62
CA ASP A 87 -12.64 3.76 8.60
C ASP A 87 -12.14 3.47 10.02
N PHE A 88 -12.00 4.54 10.78
CA PHE A 88 -11.57 4.50 12.17
C PHE A 88 -12.74 4.20 13.10
N SER A 89 -12.48 3.41 14.14
CA SER A 89 -13.35 3.23 15.30
C SER A 89 -12.52 3.02 16.56
N ASP A 90 -13.07 3.43 17.70
CA ASP A 90 -12.47 3.25 19.01
C ASP A 90 -13.55 2.94 20.05
N LYS A 91 -13.30 1.93 20.92
CA LYS A 91 -14.28 1.48 21.93
C LYS A 91 -14.40 2.42 23.11
N ASP A 92 -13.33 3.17 23.38
CA ASP A 92 -13.28 4.14 24.47
C ASP A 92 -13.69 5.55 24.02
N ASN A 93 -14.03 5.67 22.71
CA ASN A 93 -14.35 6.94 22.02
C ASN A 93 -13.15 7.90 21.97
N ASP A 94 -11.95 7.37 21.90
CA ASP A 94 -10.76 8.16 21.70
C ASP A 94 -10.78 8.85 20.33
N THR A 95 -10.24 10.05 20.26
CA THR A 95 -10.27 10.87 19.04
C THR A 95 -9.12 10.50 18.12
N LEU A 96 -9.44 10.24 16.84
CA LEU A 96 -8.44 10.06 15.80
C LEU A 96 -7.59 11.34 15.64
N VAL A 97 -6.27 11.18 15.72
CA VAL A 97 -5.30 12.26 15.43
C VAL A 97 -4.84 12.17 13.98
N SER A 98 -4.48 10.98 13.51
CA SER A 98 -4.01 10.77 12.14
C SER A 98 -4.13 9.32 11.72
N ILE A 99 -4.14 9.10 10.39
CA ILE A 99 -3.85 7.80 9.79
C ILE A 99 -2.50 7.92 9.09
N VAL A 100 -1.58 7.02 9.42
CA VAL A 100 -0.26 6.94 8.78
C VAL A 100 -0.26 5.75 7.84
N TYR A 101 0.25 5.97 6.63
CA TYR A 101 0.30 4.95 5.59
C TYR A 101 1.72 4.43 5.42
N GLU A 102 1.84 3.16 5.11
CA GLU A 102 3.09 2.50 4.79
C GLU A 102 2.94 1.79 3.44
N TRP A 103 3.55 2.36 2.40
CA TRP A 103 3.55 1.81 1.05
C TRP A 103 4.70 0.81 0.88
N HIS A 104 4.45 -0.25 0.11
CA HIS A 104 5.42 -1.32 -0.14
C HIS A 104 5.57 -1.59 -1.64
N ASP A 105 6.79 -1.92 -2.07
CA ASP A 105 7.09 -2.51 -3.36
C ASP A 105 7.35 -4.03 -3.20
N GLY A 106 6.32 -4.83 -3.24
CA GLY A 106 6.39 -6.23 -2.84
C GLY A 106 6.61 -6.37 -1.33
N LYS A 107 7.80 -6.80 -0.89
CA LYS A 107 8.11 -6.99 0.54
C LYS A 107 8.78 -5.80 1.20
N ASN A 108 9.26 -4.82 0.44
CA ASN A 108 10.07 -3.71 0.94
C ASN A 108 9.20 -2.48 1.17
N VAL A 109 9.46 -1.77 2.26
CA VAL A 109 8.83 -0.47 2.54
C VAL A 109 9.40 0.58 1.57
N ILE A 110 8.52 1.37 0.96
CA ILE A 110 8.91 2.53 0.15
C ILE A 110 9.19 3.69 1.11
N ALA A 111 10.47 3.94 1.37
CA ALA A 111 10.90 4.91 2.38
C ALA A 111 10.33 6.31 2.12
N GLY A 112 9.90 6.97 3.19
CA GLY A 112 9.39 8.35 3.15
C GLY A 112 7.97 8.51 2.58
N GLN A 113 7.30 7.44 2.18
CA GLN A 113 5.92 7.47 1.67
C GLN A 113 4.93 7.14 2.78
N THR A 114 4.50 8.17 3.53
CA THR A 114 3.60 8.04 4.70
C THR A 114 2.24 8.70 4.50
N SER A 115 1.99 9.31 3.32
CA SER A 115 0.72 9.92 2.97
C SER A 115 -0.24 8.91 2.33
N ASP A 116 -1.51 9.29 2.20
CA ASP A 116 -2.54 8.52 1.49
C ASP A 116 -2.30 8.44 -0.02
N MET A 117 -1.34 9.19 -0.56
CA MET A 117 -1.01 9.20 -1.98
C MET A 117 0.43 8.73 -2.23
N LEU A 118 0.58 7.87 -3.23
CA LEU A 118 1.86 7.44 -3.77
C LEU A 118 1.94 7.82 -5.25
N LYS A 119 2.91 8.67 -5.61
CA LYS A 119 3.27 8.91 -7.01
C LYS A 119 4.24 7.82 -7.48
N LEU A 120 3.90 7.17 -8.60
CA LEU A 120 4.75 6.14 -9.17
C LEU A 120 5.98 6.76 -9.86
N THR A 121 7.14 6.19 -9.57
CA THR A 121 8.43 6.56 -10.17
C THR A 121 8.95 5.41 -11.02
N SER A 122 9.96 5.68 -11.85
CA SER A 122 10.63 4.65 -12.65
C SER A 122 11.17 3.48 -11.82
N ALA A 123 11.55 3.72 -10.55
CA ALA A 123 12.02 2.68 -9.64
C ALA A 123 10.92 1.67 -9.22
N LEU A 124 9.66 2.05 -9.36
CA LEU A 124 8.49 1.22 -9.01
C LEU A 124 7.93 0.45 -10.20
N LEU A 125 8.49 0.62 -11.41
CA LEU A 125 8.04 -0.11 -12.60
C LEU A 125 8.33 -1.61 -12.48
N GLY A 126 7.36 -2.43 -12.84
CA GLY A 126 7.42 -3.88 -12.72
C GLY A 126 7.28 -4.40 -11.29
N LYS A 127 6.91 -3.53 -10.34
CA LYS A 127 6.69 -3.89 -8.94
C LYS A 127 5.21 -4.11 -8.64
N ASN A 128 4.96 -4.85 -7.58
CA ASN A 128 3.63 -4.98 -6.99
C ASN A 128 3.52 -4.04 -5.80
N ILE A 129 2.60 -3.09 -5.87
CA ILE A 129 2.43 -2.07 -4.85
C ILE A 129 1.33 -2.47 -3.88
N THR A 130 1.58 -2.27 -2.58
CA THR A 130 0.60 -2.47 -1.51
C THR A 130 0.67 -1.32 -0.52
N VAL A 131 -0.38 -1.16 0.30
CA VAL A 131 -0.38 -0.19 1.40
C VAL A 131 -0.98 -0.79 2.66
N LYS A 132 -0.43 -0.40 3.80
CA LYS A 132 -1.00 -0.60 5.13
C LYS A 132 -1.25 0.75 5.77
N ALA A 133 -2.25 0.81 6.63
CA ALA A 133 -2.58 2.01 7.39
C ALA A 133 -2.60 1.71 8.89
N VAL A 134 -2.19 2.69 9.69
CA VAL A 134 -2.23 2.66 11.16
C VAL A 134 -2.94 3.92 11.62
N ALA A 135 -4.00 3.77 12.42
CA ALA A 135 -4.64 4.89 13.10
C ALA A 135 -3.85 5.25 14.36
N LYS A 136 -3.77 6.55 14.63
CA LYS A 136 -3.13 7.09 15.84
C LYS A 136 -4.08 7.99 16.58
N THR A 137 -4.15 7.80 17.89
CA THR A 137 -4.80 8.69 18.86
C THR A 137 -3.72 9.49 19.63
N ASP A 138 -4.10 10.31 20.59
CA ASP A 138 -3.17 11.14 21.36
C ASP A 138 -2.40 10.28 22.40
N PRO A 139 -1.10 10.02 22.22
CA PRO A 139 -0.34 9.15 23.13
C PRO A 139 -0.14 9.77 24.54
N ALA A 140 -0.46 11.06 24.72
CA ALA A 140 -0.45 11.68 26.03
C ALA A 140 -1.73 11.39 26.83
N LYS A 141 -2.78 10.88 26.20
CA LYS A 141 -4.11 10.64 26.80
C LYS A 141 -4.57 9.21 26.70
N THR A 142 -4.07 8.46 25.75
CA THR A 142 -4.58 7.13 25.39
C THR A 142 -3.46 6.10 25.37
N GLU A 143 -3.75 4.90 25.87
CA GLU A 143 -2.85 3.75 25.84
C GLU A 143 -3.68 2.47 25.66
N PRO A 144 -3.52 1.70 24.57
CA PRO A 144 -2.65 1.93 23.40
C PRO A 144 -3.11 3.10 22.52
N SER A 145 -2.16 3.85 21.93
CA SER A 145 -2.44 5.00 21.06
C SER A 145 -2.33 4.69 19.57
N GLU A 146 -2.08 3.45 19.19
CA GLU A 146 -1.96 3.02 17.80
C GLU A 146 -2.78 1.74 17.52
N SER A 147 -3.39 1.70 16.34
CA SER A 147 -4.07 0.50 15.87
C SER A 147 -3.07 -0.55 15.36
N VAL A 148 -3.54 -1.78 15.20
CA VAL A 148 -2.84 -2.74 14.36
C VAL A 148 -2.79 -2.21 12.92
N ALA A 149 -1.70 -2.46 12.19
CA ALA A 149 -1.58 -2.10 10.79
C ALA A 149 -2.57 -2.92 9.93
N VAL A 150 -3.39 -2.24 9.14
CA VAL A 150 -4.43 -2.85 8.30
C VAL A 150 -4.09 -2.63 6.82
N ALA A 151 -4.05 -3.69 6.04
CA ALA A 151 -3.85 -3.61 4.59
C ALA A 151 -5.13 -3.19 3.87
N ALA A 152 -4.98 -2.55 2.68
CA ALA A 152 -6.12 -2.34 1.80
C ALA A 152 -6.72 -3.67 1.34
N ALA A 153 -8.06 -3.75 1.26
CA ALA A 153 -8.80 -4.96 0.85
C ALA A 153 -9.23 -4.93 -0.62
N THR A 154 -9.31 -3.75 -1.21
CA THR A 154 -9.78 -3.56 -2.59
C THR A 154 -8.83 -2.66 -3.37
N PHE A 155 -8.84 -2.85 -4.69
CA PHE A 155 -8.14 -2.03 -5.64
C PHE A 155 -9.10 -1.60 -6.76
N ILE A 156 -9.11 -0.30 -7.08
CA ILE A 156 -9.80 0.23 -8.25
C ILE A 156 -8.72 0.56 -9.30
N ASP A 157 -8.75 -0.15 -10.42
CA ASP A 157 -7.78 0.02 -11.50
C ASP A 157 -8.00 1.32 -12.29
N ILE A 158 -7.10 1.64 -13.20
CA ILE A 158 -7.17 2.83 -14.06
C ILE A 158 -8.42 2.86 -14.96
N GLY A 159 -9.05 1.72 -15.21
CA GLY A 159 -10.33 1.59 -15.93
C GLY A 159 -11.56 1.72 -15.03
N GLY A 160 -11.38 1.94 -13.72
CA GLY A 160 -12.46 2.02 -12.73
C GLY A 160 -13.01 0.67 -12.28
N LYS A 161 -12.40 -0.45 -12.66
CA LYS A 161 -12.82 -1.78 -12.22
C LYS A 161 -12.35 -2.05 -10.80
N THR A 162 -13.27 -2.46 -9.94
CA THR A 162 -12.96 -2.87 -8.56
C THR A 162 -12.50 -4.33 -8.52
N ILE A 163 -11.35 -4.57 -7.88
CA ILE A 163 -10.75 -5.87 -7.66
C ILE A 163 -10.74 -6.14 -6.16
N VAL A 164 -11.50 -7.13 -5.71
CA VAL A 164 -11.59 -7.53 -4.29
C VAL A 164 -10.46 -8.53 -3.98
N GLY A 165 -9.83 -8.36 -2.81
CA GLY A 165 -8.69 -9.19 -2.39
C GLY A 165 -7.39 -8.89 -3.14
N GLY A 166 -7.41 -7.91 -4.04
CA GLY A 166 -6.25 -7.45 -4.78
C GLY A 166 -5.41 -6.48 -3.95
N THR A 167 -4.51 -7.01 -3.15
CA THR A 167 -3.56 -6.18 -2.39
C THR A 167 -2.25 -5.92 -3.14
N ASN A 168 -2.04 -6.63 -4.26
CA ASN A 168 -0.85 -6.47 -5.10
C ASN A 168 -1.23 -5.78 -6.41
N ILE A 169 -0.86 -4.52 -6.54
CA ILE A 169 -1.14 -3.70 -7.71
C ILE A 169 0.06 -3.77 -8.64
N PRO A 170 -0.04 -4.47 -9.78
CA PRO A 170 1.07 -4.56 -10.72
C PRO A 170 1.21 -3.23 -11.48
N THR A 171 2.42 -2.69 -11.49
CA THR A 171 2.80 -1.60 -12.38
C THR A 171 3.34 -2.17 -13.70
N VAL A 172 3.31 -1.36 -14.78
CA VAL A 172 3.87 -1.76 -16.07
C VAL A 172 5.37 -2.06 -15.94
N ASN A 173 5.85 -3.10 -16.64
CA ASN A 173 7.29 -3.35 -16.70
C ASN A 173 8.01 -2.23 -17.46
N GLY A 174 9.13 -1.76 -16.93
CA GLY A 174 9.88 -0.64 -17.49
C GLY A 174 10.43 -0.89 -18.89
N ASN A 175 10.64 -2.14 -19.29
CA ASN A 175 11.13 -2.49 -20.62
C ASN A 175 10.04 -2.55 -21.72
N ILE A 176 8.78 -2.43 -21.37
CA ILE A 176 7.68 -2.44 -22.34
C ILE A 176 7.77 -1.21 -23.26
N VAL A 177 7.69 -1.46 -24.57
CA VAL A 177 7.71 -0.41 -25.59
C VAL A 177 6.49 0.52 -25.42
N LYS A 178 6.76 1.81 -25.26
CA LYS A 178 5.77 2.87 -25.11
C LYS A 178 5.47 3.56 -26.43
N SER A 179 6.52 3.86 -27.21
CA SER A 179 6.37 4.51 -28.52
C SER A 179 7.53 4.19 -29.43
N VAL A 180 7.31 4.35 -30.72
CA VAL A 180 8.35 4.27 -31.74
C VAL A 180 8.19 5.42 -32.74
N THR A 181 9.31 6.04 -33.11
CA THR A 181 9.37 7.04 -34.17
C THR A 181 10.44 6.65 -35.19
N ILE A 182 10.34 7.16 -36.40
CA ILE A 182 11.29 6.90 -37.48
C ILE A 182 12.12 8.18 -37.69
N SER A 183 13.45 8.04 -37.75
CA SER A 183 14.40 9.08 -38.13
C SER A 183 15.24 8.63 -39.34
N GLY A 184 16.13 9.51 -39.84
CA GLY A 184 16.93 9.25 -41.03
C GLY A 184 16.23 9.63 -42.33
N LEU A 185 15.24 10.50 -42.27
CA LEU A 185 14.45 11.03 -43.42
C LEU A 185 15.16 12.25 -43.96
N THR A 186 15.76 12.17 -45.16
CA THR A 186 16.57 13.26 -45.73
C THR A 186 15.84 14.07 -46.84
N GLY A 187 14.69 13.60 -47.29
CA GLY A 187 13.90 14.29 -48.30
C GLY A 187 13.16 15.54 -47.79
N ALA A 188 12.81 16.43 -48.70
CA ALA A 188 12.07 17.63 -48.35
C ALA A 188 10.75 17.34 -47.62
N GLY A 189 10.50 18.07 -46.53
CA GLY A 189 9.34 17.84 -45.65
C GLY A 189 9.43 16.54 -44.83
N SER A 190 10.63 16.13 -44.45
CA SER A 190 10.89 14.91 -43.67
C SER A 190 10.33 13.65 -44.33
N ARG A 191 10.57 13.51 -45.63
CA ARG A 191 10.17 12.35 -46.44
C ARG A 191 11.37 11.40 -46.62
N PRO A 192 11.18 10.08 -46.65
CA PRO A 192 12.24 9.16 -46.96
C PRO A 192 12.67 9.30 -48.45
N LEU A 193 13.98 9.33 -48.71
CA LEU A 193 14.55 9.22 -50.05
C LEU A 193 15.06 7.79 -50.27
N VAL A 194 15.16 7.38 -51.53
CA VAL A 194 15.84 6.15 -51.92
C VAL A 194 17.31 6.21 -51.45
N GLY A 195 17.73 5.20 -50.74
CA GLY A 195 19.07 5.14 -50.13
C GLY A 195 19.16 5.63 -48.68
N ASP A 196 18.10 6.28 -48.15
CA ASP A 196 18.08 6.65 -46.74
C ASP A 196 18.15 5.43 -45.83
N SER A 197 18.95 5.55 -44.76
CA SER A 197 18.95 4.61 -43.68
C SER A 197 17.98 5.06 -42.58
N LEU A 198 16.74 4.54 -42.64
CA LEU A 198 15.73 4.79 -41.61
C LEU A 198 16.11 4.10 -40.31
N LYS A 199 15.90 4.77 -39.18
CA LYS A 199 16.14 4.23 -37.84
C LYS A 199 14.87 4.28 -37.01
N ALA A 200 14.49 3.16 -36.38
CA ALA A 200 13.47 3.09 -35.37
C ALA A 200 14.02 3.62 -34.04
N ASN A 201 13.49 4.74 -33.55
CA ASN A 201 13.81 5.27 -32.24
C ASN A 201 12.70 4.83 -31.28
N VAL A 202 13.06 3.97 -30.34
CA VAL A 202 12.13 3.33 -29.41
C VAL A 202 12.22 4.00 -28.06
N THR A 203 11.07 4.25 -27.46
CA THR A 203 10.94 4.68 -26.07
C THR A 203 10.16 3.62 -25.31
N CYS A 204 10.61 3.23 -24.14
CA CYS A 204 9.93 2.31 -23.23
C CYS A 204 9.37 3.08 -22.02
N HIS A 205 8.53 2.45 -21.21
CA HIS A 205 8.02 3.05 -19.97
C HIS A 205 9.15 3.36 -18.97
N GLY A 206 10.22 2.58 -18.98
CA GLY A 206 11.48 2.82 -18.27
C GLY A 206 12.65 2.63 -19.23
N THR A 207 13.58 1.73 -18.90
CA THR A 207 14.71 1.40 -19.75
C THR A 207 14.36 0.27 -20.70
N CYS A 208 14.50 0.50 -22.01
CA CYS A 208 14.36 -0.55 -23.00
C CYS A 208 15.45 -1.62 -22.79
N ASP A 209 15.07 -2.88 -22.92
CA ASP A 209 16.04 -3.96 -23.00
C ASP A 209 16.62 -4.08 -24.42
N ASN A 210 17.66 -4.92 -24.56
CA ASN A 210 18.32 -5.13 -25.84
C ASN A 210 17.60 -6.17 -26.73
N ASN A 211 16.49 -6.74 -26.26
CA ASN A 211 15.78 -7.84 -26.91
C ASN A 211 14.53 -7.40 -27.64
N LEU A 212 14.57 -6.23 -28.31
CA LEU A 212 13.47 -5.77 -29.12
C LEU A 212 13.46 -6.48 -30.48
N THR A 213 12.26 -6.77 -30.96
CA THR A 213 12.04 -7.25 -32.33
C THR A 213 11.52 -6.12 -33.20
N TYR A 214 11.99 -6.08 -34.43
CA TYR A 214 11.63 -5.07 -35.41
C TYR A 214 10.99 -5.73 -36.62
N LYS A 215 10.00 -5.10 -37.19
CA LYS A 215 9.32 -5.53 -38.39
C LYS A 215 8.98 -4.31 -39.22
N TRP A 216 9.75 -4.06 -40.26
CA TRP A 216 9.45 -2.99 -41.22
C TRP A 216 8.38 -3.42 -42.20
N GLN A 217 7.47 -2.53 -42.49
CA GLN A 217 6.37 -2.75 -43.38
C GLN A 217 6.25 -1.64 -44.42
N ILE A 218 5.77 -1.98 -45.59
CA ILE A 218 5.51 -1.06 -46.66
C ILE A 218 4.05 -1.09 -47.03
N GLN A 219 3.50 0.06 -47.37
CA GLN A 219 2.15 0.21 -47.89
C GLN A 219 1.96 -0.65 -49.15
N ASP A 220 0.88 -1.43 -49.24
CA ASP A 220 0.64 -2.40 -50.33
C ASP A 220 0.60 -1.73 -51.71
N SER A 221 -0.04 -0.58 -51.80
CA SER A 221 -0.09 0.27 -53.00
C SER A 221 -0.22 1.74 -52.60
N VAL A 222 -0.02 2.66 -53.55
CA VAL A 222 -0.26 4.07 -53.34
C VAL A 222 -1.70 4.29 -52.88
N ASN A 223 -1.90 5.01 -51.77
CA ASN A 223 -3.19 5.28 -51.10
C ASN A 223 -3.86 4.08 -50.41
N SER A 224 -3.22 2.89 -50.34
CA SER A 224 -3.71 1.78 -49.49
C SER A 224 -3.63 2.13 -48.02
N SER A 225 -4.58 1.69 -47.22
CA SER A 225 -4.49 1.71 -45.75
C SER A 225 -3.79 0.45 -45.18
N LYS A 226 -3.49 -0.53 -46.02
CA LYS A 226 -2.86 -1.79 -45.66
C LYS A 226 -1.36 -1.74 -45.88
N TYR A 227 -0.63 -2.49 -45.03
CA TYR A 227 0.81 -2.62 -45.09
C TYR A 227 1.20 -4.11 -45.08
N THR A 228 2.24 -4.45 -45.83
CA THR A 228 2.85 -5.79 -45.88
C THR A 228 4.27 -5.75 -45.34
N ASP A 229 4.68 -6.84 -44.67
CA ASP A 229 6.01 -6.98 -44.14
C ASP A 229 7.08 -6.94 -45.24
N ILE A 230 8.13 -6.17 -45.02
CA ILE A 230 9.32 -6.16 -45.89
C ILE A 230 10.18 -7.36 -45.49
N SER A 231 10.30 -8.33 -46.37
CA SER A 231 11.05 -9.55 -46.10
C SER A 231 12.51 -9.25 -45.70
N GLY A 232 12.95 -9.83 -44.57
CA GLY A 232 14.30 -9.67 -44.02
C GLY A 232 14.57 -8.33 -43.33
N ALA A 233 13.61 -7.41 -43.26
CA ALA A 233 13.78 -6.11 -42.59
C ALA A 233 13.40 -6.24 -41.10
N THR A 234 14.31 -6.83 -40.29
CA THR A 234 14.07 -7.21 -38.89
C THR A 234 15.07 -6.55 -37.91
N THR A 235 15.77 -5.53 -38.36
CA THR A 235 16.72 -4.77 -37.53
C THR A 235 16.20 -3.37 -37.19
N ALA A 236 16.84 -2.68 -36.24
CA ALA A 236 16.48 -1.32 -35.85
C ALA A 236 16.62 -0.29 -36.99
N THR A 237 17.30 -0.65 -38.08
CA THR A 237 17.50 0.20 -39.24
C THR A 237 16.98 -0.46 -40.49
N TYR A 238 16.57 0.34 -41.47
CA TYR A 238 16.12 -0.11 -42.77
C TYR A 238 16.57 0.85 -43.87
N THR A 239 17.15 0.33 -44.97
CA THR A 239 17.55 1.15 -46.13
C THR A 239 16.44 1.16 -47.19
N VAL A 240 15.96 2.36 -47.55
CA VAL A 240 14.90 2.57 -48.52
C VAL A 240 15.35 2.17 -49.93
N LYS A 241 14.56 1.35 -50.61
CA LYS A 241 14.84 0.86 -51.98
C LYS A 241 14.10 1.66 -53.05
N SER A 242 14.65 1.67 -54.27
CA SER A 242 14.03 2.35 -55.41
C SER A 242 12.65 1.80 -55.77
N THR A 243 12.37 0.52 -55.49
CA THR A 243 11.07 -0.12 -55.74
C THR A 243 9.97 0.31 -54.77
N GLU A 244 10.29 1.13 -53.77
CA GLU A 244 9.40 1.55 -52.71
C GLU A 244 8.85 2.96 -52.87
N GLN A 245 9.23 3.62 -53.97
CA GLN A 245 8.80 4.99 -54.24
C GLN A 245 7.28 5.14 -54.21
N LYS A 246 6.80 6.30 -53.74
CA LYS A 246 5.39 6.69 -53.59
C LYS A 246 4.61 5.91 -52.51
N ARG A 247 5.20 4.90 -51.89
CA ARG A 247 4.55 4.11 -50.81
C ARG A 247 5.11 4.53 -49.44
N LYS A 248 4.28 4.42 -48.41
CA LYS A 248 4.65 4.73 -47.03
C LYS A 248 5.34 3.52 -46.37
N ILE A 249 6.27 3.79 -45.49
CA ILE A 249 6.99 2.80 -44.71
C ILE A 249 6.67 3.03 -43.21
N GLN A 250 6.45 1.95 -42.47
CA GLN A 250 6.31 1.96 -41.01
C GLN A 250 7.12 0.86 -40.39
N VAL A 251 7.33 0.93 -39.05
CA VAL A 251 7.99 -0.13 -38.30
C VAL A 251 7.11 -0.51 -37.11
N ILE A 252 6.99 -1.81 -36.89
CA ILE A 252 6.41 -2.37 -35.66
C ILE A 252 7.59 -2.80 -34.80
N VAL A 253 7.58 -2.39 -33.54
CA VAL A 253 8.57 -2.79 -32.54
C VAL A 253 7.84 -3.48 -31.40
N SER A 254 8.34 -4.62 -30.97
CA SER A 254 7.75 -5.39 -29.89
C SER A 254 8.82 -5.89 -28.93
N ASN A 255 8.47 -6.03 -27.69
CA ASN A 255 9.25 -6.81 -26.74
C ASN A 255 9.27 -8.28 -27.18
N LYS A 256 10.35 -8.98 -26.88
CA LYS A 256 10.52 -10.40 -27.19
C LYS A 256 9.96 -11.27 -26.05
#